data_ba2ea1b869fcdba9d036fb5ec2103d93
#
_entry.id   ba2ea1b869fcdba9d036fb5ec2103d93
#
_cell.length_a   1.000
_cell.length_b   1.000
_cell.length_c   1.000
_cell.angle_alpha   90.00
_cell.angle_beta   90.00
_cell.angle_gamma   90.00
#
_symmetry.space_group_name_H-M   'P 1'
#
loop_
_entity.id
_entity.type
_entity.pdbx_description
1 polymer ?
#
loop_
_entity_poly.entity_id
_entity_poly.type
_entity_poly.pdbx_seq_one_letter_code
_entity_poly.pdbx_strand_id
1 'polypeptide(L)'
;MRKMLEEKLSRFEVLEKQLLDPEVLGDSKKMQAVAREHGSLAKLAYKIRTFHGINSELSELKLMAASNDPEEREMAEMESADLKEKREVLWNDLLELTIGGEDANRSRCIMEIRAGTGGDEAALFARDLYEMYKHHCEARRWKMSIMNASATELGGFKEITVGLEGEGVYRELAYESGGHRVQRVPDTEAKGRIHTSAATVAVLPEPEDVEIDLTPDSYEVQRYAASSGPGGQHVNKTASAVRIFHHESGEIVQCSDERSQHKNLAIALRLLKSRLYERKREEEAQKRSDHRKTLVGSGDRSQRIRTYNFPENRVTDHRVNLTLYKLDQIIAGNLQPVTDALIEYDRNQLRSDMDELD
;
A
#
# COMPACT_ATOMS: atom_id res chain seq x y z
N MET A 1 -4.63 16.77 1.37
CA MET A 1 -3.17 16.68 1.26
C MET A 1 -2.43 17.30 2.44
N ARG A 2 -2.58 18.60 2.77
CA ARG A 2 -1.90 19.28 3.89
C ARG A 2 -1.96 18.49 5.20
N LYS A 3 -3.16 18.07 5.63
CA LYS A 3 -3.37 17.29 6.85
C LYS A 3 -2.53 15.99 6.86
N MET A 4 -2.48 15.28 5.75
CA MET A 4 -1.68 14.06 5.61
C MET A 4 -0.17 14.33 5.69
N LEU A 5 0.31 15.44 5.10
CA LEU A 5 1.72 15.84 5.21
C LEU A 5 2.08 16.21 6.65
N GLU A 6 1.19 16.93 7.34
CA GLU A 6 1.37 17.31 8.75
C GLU A 6 1.35 16.07 9.67
N GLU A 7 0.49 15.10 9.42
CA GLU A 7 0.45 13.83 10.15
C GLU A 7 1.77 13.04 9.97
N LYS A 8 2.29 12.99 8.73
CA LYS A 8 3.58 12.33 8.45
C LYS A 8 4.77 13.06 9.09
N LEU A 9 4.76 14.38 9.07
CA LEU A 9 5.78 15.17 9.76
C LEU A 9 5.74 14.95 11.27
N SER A 10 4.55 15.00 11.86
CA SER A 10 4.35 14.71 13.29
C SER A 10 4.81 13.31 13.67
N ARG A 11 4.50 12.31 12.84
CA ARG A 11 4.98 10.93 13.04
C ARG A 11 6.51 10.84 13.00
N PHE A 12 7.13 11.52 12.03
CA PHE A 12 8.58 11.59 11.93
C PHE A 12 9.21 12.20 13.18
N GLU A 13 8.66 13.29 13.72
CA GLU A 13 9.12 13.94 14.95
C GLU A 13 8.99 13.05 16.19
N VAL A 14 7.92 12.25 16.24
CA VAL A 14 7.76 11.24 17.29
C VAL A 14 8.85 10.17 17.19
N LEU A 15 9.16 9.71 15.98
CA LEU A 15 10.21 8.72 15.75
C LEU A 15 11.61 9.28 16.07
N GLU A 16 11.88 10.56 15.75
CA GLU A 16 13.11 11.25 16.16
C GLU A 16 13.29 11.22 17.69
N LYS A 17 12.22 11.50 18.44
CA LYS A 17 12.24 11.43 19.91
C LYS A 17 12.44 10.01 20.42
N GLN A 18 11.80 9.03 19.80
CA GLN A 18 11.95 7.62 20.17
C GLN A 18 13.37 7.10 19.91
N LEU A 19 14.05 7.56 18.86
CA LEU A 19 15.45 7.21 18.60
C LEU A 19 16.43 7.76 19.65
N LEU A 20 16.02 8.77 20.43
CA LEU A 20 16.81 9.32 21.52
C LEU A 20 16.46 8.70 22.89
N ASP A 21 15.40 7.86 22.94
CA ASP A 21 14.94 7.23 24.18
C ASP A 21 15.87 6.09 24.60
N PRO A 22 16.41 6.13 25.85
CA PRO A 22 17.27 5.07 26.38
C PRO A 22 16.62 3.67 26.35
N GLU A 23 15.30 3.56 26.49
CA GLU A 23 14.59 2.28 26.44
C GLU A 23 14.58 1.69 25.02
N VAL A 24 14.45 2.52 23.99
CA VAL A 24 14.53 2.12 22.59
C VAL A 24 15.96 1.78 22.19
N LEU A 25 16.95 2.57 22.66
CA LEU A 25 18.38 2.32 22.42
C LEU A 25 18.86 1.01 23.03
N GLY A 26 18.26 0.58 24.14
CA GLY A 26 18.58 -0.68 24.83
C GLY A 26 18.02 -1.93 24.11
N ASP A 27 17.05 -1.78 23.21
CA ASP A 27 16.42 -2.88 22.48
C ASP A 27 16.76 -2.81 20.99
N SER A 28 17.68 -3.65 20.55
CA SER A 28 18.17 -3.68 19.15
C SER A 28 17.05 -3.85 18.12
N LYS A 29 15.97 -4.60 18.42
CA LYS A 29 14.86 -4.83 17.50
C LYS A 29 13.95 -3.61 17.39
N LYS A 30 13.60 -3.01 18.53
CA LYS A 30 12.81 -1.77 18.57
C LYS A 30 13.54 -0.65 17.86
N MET A 31 14.84 -0.50 18.15
CA MET A 31 15.70 0.48 17.47
C MET A 31 15.71 0.29 15.96
N GLN A 32 15.84 -0.96 15.47
CA GLN A 32 15.85 -1.25 14.04
C GLN A 32 14.51 -0.94 13.37
N ALA A 33 13.39 -1.25 14.01
CA ALA A 33 12.05 -0.95 13.48
C ALA A 33 11.82 0.57 13.40
N VAL A 34 12.11 1.30 14.49
CA VAL A 34 11.99 2.77 14.56
C VAL A 34 12.93 3.44 13.55
N ALA A 35 14.17 2.98 13.42
CA ALA A 35 15.15 3.53 12.48
C ALA A 35 14.72 3.29 11.01
N ARG A 36 14.12 2.14 10.70
CA ARG A 36 13.58 1.85 9.36
C ARG A 36 12.43 2.78 9.01
N GLU A 37 11.45 2.94 9.91
CA GLU A 37 10.30 3.82 9.71
C GLU A 37 10.76 5.29 9.60
N HIS A 38 11.62 5.74 10.49
CA HIS A 38 12.24 7.07 10.44
C HIS A 38 12.95 7.31 9.10
N GLY A 39 13.80 6.36 8.64
CA GLY A 39 14.49 6.46 7.37
C GLY A 39 13.55 6.56 6.16
N SER A 40 12.41 5.85 6.18
CA SER A 40 11.42 5.90 5.10
C SER A 40 10.73 7.26 5.00
N LEU A 41 10.54 7.96 6.12
CA LEU A 41 9.90 9.28 6.18
C LEU A 41 10.87 10.45 6.04
N ALA A 42 12.16 10.24 6.24
CA ALA A 42 13.18 11.31 6.34
C ALA A 42 13.19 12.26 5.13
N LYS A 43 13.17 11.71 3.90
CA LYS A 43 13.19 12.51 2.68
C LYS A 43 11.95 13.40 2.56
N LEU A 44 10.78 12.87 2.90
CA LEU A 44 9.51 13.59 2.87
C LEU A 44 9.48 14.66 3.97
N ALA A 45 9.82 14.30 5.21
CA ALA A 45 9.82 15.21 6.36
C ALA A 45 10.77 16.40 6.18
N TYR A 46 11.97 16.16 5.62
CA TYR A 46 12.92 17.23 5.29
C TYR A 46 12.31 18.23 4.30
N LYS A 47 11.68 17.75 3.23
CA LYS A 47 11.04 18.62 2.23
C LYS A 47 9.85 19.39 2.81
N ILE A 48 9.05 18.78 3.70
CA ILE A 48 7.95 19.47 4.40
C ILE A 48 8.50 20.57 5.30
N ARG A 49 9.55 20.31 6.09
CA ARG A 49 10.19 21.32 6.94
C ARG A 49 10.73 22.50 6.12
N THR A 50 11.38 22.22 4.98
CA THR A 50 11.87 23.25 4.06
C THR A 50 10.70 24.08 3.48
N PHE A 51 9.59 23.42 3.11
CA PHE A 51 8.40 24.10 2.60
C PHE A 51 7.75 25.02 3.64
N HIS A 52 7.68 24.59 4.90
CA HIS A 52 7.23 25.43 6.01
C HIS A 52 8.16 26.62 6.26
N GLY A 53 9.48 26.44 6.16
CA GLY A 53 10.46 27.52 6.25
C GLY A 53 10.23 28.58 5.18
N ILE A 54 10.11 28.17 3.91
CA ILE A 54 9.84 29.09 2.79
C ILE A 54 8.52 29.86 2.99
N ASN A 55 7.47 29.19 3.46
CA ASN A 55 6.19 29.87 3.71
C ASN A 55 6.30 30.89 4.86
N SER A 56 7.09 30.61 5.91
CA SER A 56 7.36 31.58 6.98
C SER A 56 8.10 32.80 6.44
N GLU A 57 9.17 32.59 5.66
CA GLU A 57 9.95 33.67 5.04
C GLU A 57 9.09 34.51 4.10
N LEU A 58 8.22 33.88 3.26
CA LEU A 58 7.29 34.58 2.40
C LEU A 58 6.27 35.43 3.19
N SER A 59 5.84 34.95 4.35
CA SER A 59 4.94 35.71 5.21
C SER A 59 5.62 36.96 5.84
N GLU A 60 6.89 36.84 6.21
CA GLU A 60 7.72 37.95 6.69
C GLU A 60 7.97 38.96 5.59
N LEU A 61 8.31 38.52 4.36
CA LEU A 61 8.51 39.41 3.22
C LEU A 61 7.20 40.15 2.81
N LYS A 62 6.03 39.48 2.94
CA LYS A 62 4.74 40.17 2.73
C LYS A 62 4.54 41.36 3.69
N LEU A 63 5.01 41.23 4.93
CA LEU A 63 4.96 42.33 5.91
C LEU A 63 5.96 43.43 5.56
N MET A 64 7.17 43.09 5.10
CA MET A 64 8.18 44.04 4.65
C MET A 64 7.75 44.81 3.37
N ALA A 65 7.08 44.09 2.44
CA ALA A 65 6.51 44.74 1.25
C ALA A 65 5.40 45.76 1.55
N ALA A 66 4.81 45.73 2.75
CA ALA A 66 3.86 46.72 3.22
C ALA A 66 4.53 47.92 3.93
N SER A 67 5.87 47.95 4.01
CA SER A 67 6.63 49.06 4.59
C SER A 67 6.47 50.36 3.79
N ASN A 68 6.62 51.50 4.44
CA ASN A 68 6.65 52.80 3.82
C ASN A 68 7.97 53.12 3.11
N ASP A 69 9.03 52.36 3.34
CA ASP A 69 10.35 52.49 2.72
C ASP A 69 10.39 51.87 1.33
N PRO A 70 10.71 52.66 0.28
CA PRO A 70 10.78 52.16 -1.10
C PRO A 70 11.86 51.08 -1.31
N GLU A 71 13.00 51.18 -0.64
CA GLU A 71 14.14 50.24 -0.77
C GLU A 71 13.77 48.89 -0.14
N GLU A 72 13.14 48.88 1.03
CA GLU A 72 12.65 47.64 1.68
C GLU A 72 11.59 46.94 0.83
N ARG A 73 10.70 47.67 0.16
CA ARG A 73 9.69 47.08 -0.74
C ARG A 73 10.30 46.43 -1.95
N GLU A 74 11.23 47.11 -2.61
CA GLU A 74 11.88 46.57 -3.81
C GLU A 74 12.68 45.28 -3.49
N MET A 75 13.43 45.27 -2.37
CA MET A 75 14.10 44.08 -1.89
C MET A 75 13.12 42.95 -1.57
N ALA A 76 12.05 43.20 -0.85
CA ALA A 76 11.04 42.23 -0.49
C ALA A 76 10.33 41.64 -1.73
N GLU A 77 10.06 42.44 -2.76
CA GLU A 77 9.46 41.99 -4.01
C GLU A 77 10.39 41.06 -4.79
N MET A 78 11.69 41.40 -4.92
CA MET A 78 12.69 40.55 -5.59
C MET A 78 12.85 39.22 -4.88
N GLU A 79 13.03 39.24 -3.54
CA GLU A 79 13.27 38.04 -2.74
C GLU A 79 12.02 37.15 -2.70
N SER A 80 10.82 37.76 -2.65
CA SER A 80 9.56 37.02 -2.69
C SER A 80 9.34 36.28 -4.02
N ALA A 81 9.84 36.83 -5.15
CA ALA A 81 9.72 36.18 -6.45
C ALA A 81 10.57 34.89 -6.51
N ASP A 82 11.83 34.96 -6.05
CA ASP A 82 12.74 33.81 -5.99
C ASP A 82 12.22 32.72 -5.04
N LEU A 83 11.71 33.11 -3.86
CA LEU A 83 11.14 32.15 -2.92
C LEU A 83 9.84 31.51 -3.40
N LYS A 84 9.01 32.21 -4.16
CA LYS A 84 7.81 31.65 -4.79
C LYS A 84 8.19 30.58 -5.82
N GLU A 85 9.20 30.82 -6.65
CA GLU A 85 9.69 29.81 -7.61
C GLU A 85 10.23 28.58 -6.87
N LYS A 86 11.05 28.76 -5.83
CA LYS A 86 11.56 27.67 -5.00
C LYS A 86 10.43 26.90 -4.31
N ARG A 87 9.39 27.60 -3.83
CA ARG A 87 8.19 27.00 -3.23
C ARG A 87 7.46 26.11 -4.22
N GLU A 88 7.28 26.55 -5.46
CA GLU A 88 6.61 25.77 -6.49
C GLU A 88 7.39 24.51 -6.87
N VAL A 89 8.71 24.62 -7.04
CA VAL A 89 9.57 23.46 -7.32
C VAL A 89 9.47 22.45 -6.19
N LEU A 90 9.61 22.92 -4.94
CA LEU A 90 9.56 22.05 -3.76
C LEU A 90 8.17 21.44 -3.56
N TRP A 91 7.11 22.16 -3.88
CA TRP A 91 5.75 21.67 -3.86
C TRP A 91 5.54 20.54 -4.87
N ASN A 92 6.02 20.70 -6.11
CA ASN A 92 5.96 19.66 -7.12
C ASN A 92 6.71 18.40 -6.66
N ASP A 93 7.86 18.57 -6.02
CA ASP A 93 8.63 17.46 -5.44
C ASP A 93 7.86 16.74 -4.31
N LEU A 94 7.15 17.50 -3.46
CA LEU A 94 6.28 16.93 -2.41
C LEU A 94 5.10 16.17 -3.01
N LEU A 95 4.50 16.71 -4.07
CA LEU A 95 3.45 16.03 -4.83
C LEU A 95 3.96 14.69 -5.36
N GLU A 96 5.13 14.67 -5.99
CA GLU A 96 5.72 13.42 -6.53
C GLU A 96 5.99 12.36 -5.46
N LEU A 97 6.39 12.77 -4.27
CA LEU A 97 6.62 11.86 -3.15
C LEU A 97 5.31 11.36 -2.50
N THR A 98 4.21 12.04 -2.77
CA THR A 98 2.91 11.76 -2.15
C THR A 98 1.95 11.03 -3.09
N ILE A 99 2.11 11.21 -4.40
CA ILE A 99 1.33 10.50 -5.43
C ILE A 99 1.49 8.98 -5.26
N GLY A 100 0.36 8.28 -5.19
CA GLY A 100 0.32 6.83 -4.98
C GLY A 100 0.22 6.40 -3.51
N GLY A 101 0.12 7.34 -2.55
CA GLY A 101 -0.13 7.06 -1.14
C GLY A 101 1.08 6.51 -0.37
N GLU A 102 0.81 5.84 0.76
CA GLU A 102 1.85 5.30 1.65
C GLU A 102 2.69 4.19 1.01
N ASP A 103 2.07 3.44 0.13
CA ASP A 103 2.68 2.30 -0.54
C ASP A 103 3.41 2.67 -1.84
N ALA A 104 3.39 3.96 -2.27
CA ALA A 104 3.97 4.40 -3.55
C ALA A 104 5.44 4.02 -3.74
N ASN A 105 6.21 4.02 -2.65
CA ASN A 105 7.64 3.71 -2.68
C ASN A 105 7.94 2.22 -2.48
N ARG A 106 6.91 1.36 -2.42
CA ARG A 106 7.13 -0.09 -2.30
C ARG A 106 7.74 -0.64 -3.59
N SER A 107 8.84 -1.34 -3.43
CA SER A 107 9.56 -2.02 -4.52
C SER A 107 8.99 -3.39 -4.85
N ARG A 108 7.97 -3.85 -4.12
CA ARG A 108 7.32 -5.13 -4.32
C ARG A 108 5.81 -5.02 -4.23
N CYS A 109 5.12 -5.67 -5.16
CA CYS A 109 3.67 -5.76 -5.15
C CYS A 109 3.20 -7.09 -5.74
N ILE A 110 1.95 -7.41 -5.49
CA ILE A 110 1.26 -8.59 -6.02
C ILE A 110 0.18 -8.09 -6.96
N MET A 111 0.18 -8.61 -8.20
CA MET A 111 -0.89 -8.34 -9.16
C MET A 111 -1.72 -9.60 -9.36
N GLU A 112 -3.03 -9.46 -9.21
CA GLU A 112 -4.01 -10.52 -9.47
C GLU A 112 -4.83 -10.12 -10.68
N ILE A 113 -4.94 -11.00 -11.67
CA ILE A 113 -5.76 -10.82 -12.86
C ILE A 113 -6.80 -11.94 -12.87
N ARG A 114 -8.07 -11.61 -12.93
CA ARG A 114 -9.18 -12.57 -12.93
C ARG A 114 -10.09 -12.35 -14.12
N ALA A 115 -10.50 -13.43 -14.76
CA ALA A 115 -11.58 -13.41 -15.74
C ALA A 115 -12.87 -12.97 -15.05
N GLY A 116 -13.54 -11.97 -15.63
CA GLY A 116 -14.85 -11.50 -15.21
C GLY A 116 -15.97 -12.07 -16.07
N THR A 117 -16.94 -11.23 -16.41
CA THR A 117 -18.07 -11.62 -17.27
C THR A 117 -17.61 -11.83 -18.72
N GLY A 118 -17.87 -13.02 -19.30
CA GLY A 118 -17.53 -13.30 -20.70
C GLY A 118 -17.08 -14.74 -20.98
N GLY A 119 -17.05 -15.61 -19.96
CA GLY A 119 -16.67 -17.02 -20.13
C GLY A 119 -15.22 -17.19 -20.62
N ASP A 120 -15.01 -18.05 -21.62
CA ASP A 120 -13.69 -18.36 -22.16
C ASP A 120 -13.00 -17.13 -22.77
N GLU A 121 -13.75 -16.23 -23.38
CA GLU A 121 -13.19 -14.99 -23.91
C GLU A 121 -12.63 -14.07 -22.81
N ALA A 122 -13.28 -14.01 -21.66
CA ALA A 122 -12.77 -13.27 -20.51
C ALA A 122 -11.46 -13.90 -19.99
N ALA A 123 -11.33 -15.22 -20.04
CA ALA A 123 -10.12 -15.93 -19.65
C ALA A 123 -8.96 -15.70 -20.65
N LEU A 124 -9.25 -15.67 -21.94
CA LEU A 124 -8.28 -15.30 -22.98
C LEU A 124 -7.82 -13.85 -22.81
N PHE A 125 -8.76 -12.95 -22.55
CA PHE A 125 -8.42 -11.55 -22.29
C PHE A 125 -7.58 -11.37 -21.02
N ALA A 126 -7.84 -12.13 -19.98
CA ALA A 126 -6.99 -12.13 -18.77
C ALA A 126 -5.55 -12.56 -19.10
N ARG A 127 -5.34 -13.50 -20.04
CA ARG A 127 -4.02 -13.86 -20.55
C ARG A 127 -3.39 -12.71 -21.33
N ASP A 128 -4.15 -12.03 -22.19
CA ASP A 128 -3.61 -10.90 -22.95
C ASP A 128 -3.17 -9.76 -22.04
N LEU A 129 -3.94 -9.47 -20.96
CA LEU A 129 -3.52 -8.51 -19.94
C LEU A 129 -2.22 -8.94 -19.22
N TYR A 130 -2.11 -10.24 -18.87
CA TYR A 130 -0.89 -10.77 -18.28
C TYR A 130 0.33 -10.58 -19.20
N GLU A 131 0.22 -10.92 -20.48
CA GLU A 131 1.32 -10.73 -21.45
C GLU A 131 1.65 -9.24 -21.65
N MET A 132 0.65 -8.37 -21.69
CA MET A 132 0.83 -6.92 -21.74
C MET A 132 1.65 -6.41 -20.54
N TYR A 133 1.30 -6.82 -19.32
CA TYR A 133 2.05 -6.40 -18.12
C TYR A 133 3.44 -7.04 -18.07
N LYS A 134 3.61 -8.26 -18.55
CA LYS A 134 4.90 -8.92 -18.64
C LYS A 134 5.86 -8.13 -19.55
N HIS A 135 5.42 -7.76 -20.77
CA HIS A 135 6.23 -6.95 -21.67
C HIS A 135 6.54 -5.57 -21.06
N HIS A 136 5.58 -4.96 -20.36
CA HIS A 136 5.82 -3.70 -19.65
C HIS A 136 6.89 -3.85 -18.57
N CYS A 137 6.81 -4.89 -17.75
CA CYS A 137 7.81 -5.18 -16.72
C CYS A 137 9.21 -5.42 -17.32
N GLU A 138 9.29 -6.16 -18.43
CA GLU A 138 10.55 -6.39 -19.15
C GLU A 138 11.17 -5.09 -19.65
N ALA A 139 10.36 -4.19 -20.22
CA ALA A 139 10.81 -2.87 -20.69
C ALA A 139 11.32 -1.99 -19.53
N ARG A 140 10.70 -2.11 -18.34
CA ARG A 140 11.11 -1.40 -17.11
C ARG A 140 12.23 -2.10 -16.35
N ARG A 141 12.65 -3.29 -16.78
CA ARG A 141 13.62 -4.15 -16.08
C ARG A 141 13.14 -4.57 -14.68
N TRP A 142 11.82 -4.66 -14.50
CA TRP A 142 11.22 -5.21 -13.31
C TRP A 142 11.16 -6.74 -13.41
N LYS A 143 11.31 -7.39 -12.26
CA LYS A 143 11.20 -8.83 -12.17
C LYS A 143 9.74 -9.23 -11.95
N MET A 144 9.24 -10.14 -12.79
CA MET A 144 7.91 -10.73 -12.65
C MET A 144 8.05 -12.24 -12.38
N SER A 145 7.29 -12.75 -11.41
CA SER A 145 7.25 -14.17 -11.05
C SER A 145 5.81 -14.63 -10.86
N ILE A 146 5.46 -15.78 -11.46
CA ILE A 146 4.13 -16.36 -11.26
C ILE A 146 4.08 -17.01 -9.88
N MET A 147 3.10 -16.60 -9.06
CA MET A 147 2.85 -17.18 -7.75
C MET A 147 1.77 -18.26 -7.81
N ASN A 148 0.69 -17.99 -8.57
CA ASN A 148 -0.40 -18.94 -8.78
C ASN A 148 -1.05 -18.69 -10.14
N ALA A 149 -1.50 -19.76 -10.81
CA ALA A 149 -2.22 -19.65 -12.07
C ALA A 149 -3.26 -20.77 -12.20
N SER A 150 -4.47 -20.38 -12.59
CA SER A 150 -5.56 -21.29 -12.96
C SER A 150 -5.85 -21.14 -14.45
N ALA A 151 -5.24 -21.98 -15.28
CA ALA A 151 -5.43 -21.96 -16.74
C ALA A 151 -6.75 -22.61 -17.16
N THR A 152 -7.25 -22.23 -18.35
CA THR A 152 -8.35 -22.89 -19.03
C THR A 152 -7.84 -23.80 -20.14
N GLU A 153 -8.69 -24.71 -20.63
CA GLU A 153 -8.34 -25.63 -21.74
C GLU A 153 -7.97 -24.89 -23.04
N LEU A 154 -8.56 -23.70 -23.25
CA LEU A 154 -8.28 -22.84 -24.40
C LEU A 154 -7.04 -21.95 -24.21
N GLY A 155 -6.26 -22.16 -23.15
CA GLY A 155 -5.03 -21.43 -22.89
C GLY A 155 -5.21 -20.03 -22.27
N GLY A 156 -6.42 -19.69 -21.82
CA GLY A 156 -6.68 -18.46 -21.01
C GLY A 156 -6.42 -18.70 -19.54
N PHE A 157 -6.59 -17.66 -18.72
CA PHE A 157 -6.51 -17.72 -17.27
C PHE A 157 -7.85 -17.39 -16.62
N LYS A 158 -8.39 -18.31 -15.79
CA LYS A 158 -9.48 -17.97 -14.87
C LYS A 158 -8.98 -16.97 -13.84
N GLU A 159 -7.78 -17.23 -13.32
CA GLU A 159 -7.09 -16.38 -12.37
C GLU A 159 -5.58 -16.58 -12.54
N ILE A 160 -4.82 -15.50 -12.47
CA ILE A 160 -3.37 -15.54 -12.37
C ILE A 160 -2.90 -14.51 -11.35
N THR A 161 -1.99 -14.91 -10.48
CA THR A 161 -1.36 -14.06 -9.46
C THR A 161 0.14 -14.01 -9.72
N VAL A 162 0.69 -12.82 -9.83
CA VAL A 162 2.11 -12.58 -10.07
C VAL A 162 2.70 -11.67 -9.01
N GLY A 163 3.91 -12.00 -8.58
CA GLY A 163 4.76 -11.13 -7.77
C GLY A 163 5.61 -10.25 -8.67
N LEU A 164 5.67 -8.97 -8.37
CA LEU A 164 6.40 -7.95 -9.10
C LEU A 164 7.43 -7.29 -8.19
N GLU A 165 8.66 -7.10 -8.68
CA GLU A 165 9.76 -6.51 -7.92
C GLU A 165 10.51 -5.51 -8.80
N GLY A 166 10.67 -4.27 -8.31
CA GLY A 166 11.39 -3.19 -8.97
C GLY A 166 11.09 -1.84 -8.37
N GLU A 167 11.95 -0.87 -8.62
CA GLU A 167 11.77 0.50 -8.13
C GLU A 167 10.56 1.15 -8.80
N GLY A 168 9.64 1.71 -7.99
CA GLY A 168 8.43 2.39 -8.47
C GLY A 168 7.36 1.48 -9.05
N VAL A 169 7.51 0.14 -8.96
CA VAL A 169 6.57 -0.82 -9.56
C VAL A 169 5.15 -0.64 -9.04
N TYR A 170 4.96 -0.45 -7.74
CA TYR A 170 3.63 -0.24 -7.17
C TYR A 170 3.05 1.11 -7.61
N ARG A 171 3.84 2.18 -7.60
CA ARG A 171 3.40 3.53 -8.00
C ARG A 171 2.85 3.59 -9.42
N GLU A 172 3.46 2.86 -10.37
CA GLU A 172 3.00 2.84 -11.76
C GLU A 172 1.81 1.89 -11.93
N LEU A 173 1.86 0.69 -11.36
CA LEU A 173 0.88 -0.34 -11.61
C LEU A 173 -0.36 -0.27 -10.72
N ALA A 174 -0.35 0.49 -9.62
CA ALA A 174 -1.52 0.70 -8.78
C ALA A 174 -2.72 1.24 -9.58
N TYR A 175 -2.46 2.07 -10.59
CA TYR A 175 -3.47 2.60 -11.51
C TYR A 175 -4.13 1.55 -12.40
N GLU A 176 -3.58 0.35 -12.49
CA GLU A 176 -4.16 -0.75 -13.24
C GLU A 176 -5.23 -1.51 -12.47
N SER A 177 -5.43 -1.18 -11.18
CA SER A 177 -6.45 -1.82 -10.36
C SER A 177 -7.86 -1.40 -10.78
N GLY A 178 -8.70 -2.38 -11.12
CA GLY A 178 -10.09 -2.16 -11.53
C GLY A 178 -10.59 -3.12 -12.59
N GLY A 179 -11.72 -2.77 -13.18
CA GLY A 179 -12.35 -3.54 -14.27
C GLY A 179 -11.82 -3.13 -15.65
N HIS A 180 -11.33 -4.08 -16.40
CA HIS A 180 -10.89 -3.92 -17.80
C HIS A 180 -11.88 -4.56 -18.73
N ARG A 181 -12.34 -3.82 -19.73
CA ARG A 181 -13.34 -4.27 -20.72
C ARG A 181 -12.73 -4.42 -22.09
N VAL A 182 -12.92 -5.57 -22.73
CA VAL A 182 -12.51 -5.80 -24.11
C VAL A 182 -13.72 -5.85 -25.03
N GLN A 183 -13.54 -5.33 -26.24
CA GLN A 183 -14.47 -5.40 -27.36
C GLN A 183 -13.72 -5.93 -28.57
N ARG A 184 -13.96 -7.20 -28.92
CA ARG A 184 -13.38 -7.86 -30.11
C ARG A 184 -14.26 -9.00 -30.58
N VAL A 185 -13.95 -9.53 -31.74
CA VAL A 185 -14.46 -10.81 -32.18
C VAL A 185 -13.62 -11.89 -31.54
N PRO A 186 -14.16 -12.74 -30.63
CA PRO A 186 -13.40 -13.82 -30.01
C PRO A 186 -12.93 -14.86 -31.03
N ASP A 187 -11.82 -15.52 -30.78
CA ASP A 187 -11.36 -16.67 -31.55
C ASP A 187 -12.37 -17.84 -31.54
N THR A 188 -13.24 -17.88 -30.54
CA THR A 188 -14.29 -18.87 -30.34
C THR A 188 -15.59 -18.51 -31.06
N GLU A 189 -15.72 -17.34 -31.69
CA GLU A 189 -16.96 -16.87 -32.37
C GLU A 189 -16.94 -17.16 -33.86
N ALA A 190 -17.77 -18.12 -34.27
CA ALA A 190 -17.86 -18.55 -35.68
C ALA A 190 -18.59 -17.56 -36.61
N LYS A 191 -19.39 -16.62 -36.06
CA LYS A 191 -20.24 -15.71 -36.86
C LYS A 191 -19.67 -14.29 -36.96
N GLY A 192 -18.46 -14.06 -36.49
CA GLY A 192 -17.78 -12.75 -36.55
C GLY A 192 -18.43 -11.65 -35.72
N ARG A 193 -19.25 -11.97 -34.71
CA ARG A 193 -19.89 -10.97 -33.86
C ARG A 193 -18.92 -10.41 -32.84
N ILE A 194 -18.94 -9.10 -32.61
CA ILE A 194 -18.15 -8.45 -31.57
C ILE A 194 -18.76 -8.81 -30.22
N HIS A 195 -17.94 -9.42 -29.33
CA HIS A 195 -18.32 -9.69 -27.96
C HIS A 195 -17.70 -8.64 -27.03
N THR A 196 -18.36 -8.43 -25.91
CA THR A 196 -17.86 -7.58 -24.84
C THR A 196 -17.60 -8.45 -23.61
N SER A 197 -16.34 -8.60 -23.25
CA SER A 197 -15.90 -9.37 -22.09
C SER A 197 -15.16 -8.45 -21.11
N ALA A 198 -15.01 -8.89 -19.87
CA ALA A 198 -14.35 -8.14 -18.84
C ALA A 198 -13.36 -9.03 -18.06
N ALA A 199 -12.29 -8.44 -17.61
CA ALA A 199 -11.37 -9.00 -16.62
C ALA A 199 -11.14 -7.96 -15.52
N THR A 200 -10.72 -8.41 -14.36
CA THR A 200 -10.41 -7.53 -13.23
C THR A 200 -8.93 -7.66 -12.87
N VAL A 201 -8.32 -6.54 -12.55
CA VAL A 201 -6.94 -6.45 -12.09
C VAL A 201 -6.95 -5.87 -10.69
N ALA A 202 -6.18 -6.45 -9.77
CA ALA A 202 -5.92 -5.89 -8.45
C ALA A 202 -4.42 -5.86 -8.23
N VAL A 203 -3.88 -4.68 -7.94
CA VAL A 203 -2.48 -4.49 -7.56
C VAL A 203 -2.45 -4.15 -6.08
N LEU A 204 -1.80 -5.01 -5.30
CA LEU A 204 -1.74 -4.92 -3.85
C LEU A 204 -0.28 -4.85 -3.41
N PRO A 205 0.06 -4.06 -2.39
CA PRO A 205 1.41 -4.09 -1.83
C PRO A 205 1.71 -5.48 -1.25
N GLU A 206 2.96 -5.94 -1.38
CA GLU A 206 3.38 -7.18 -0.73
C GLU A 206 3.29 -7.01 0.79
N PRO A 207 2.67 -7.96 1.51
CA PRO A 207 2.57 -7.87 2.96
C PRO A 207 3.93 -7.92 3.62
N GLU A 208 4.11 -7.11 4.65
CA GLU A 208 5.28 -7.19 5.52
C GLU A 208 5.15 -8.36 6.48
N ASP A 209 6.28 -8.95 6.88
CA ASP A 209 6.28 -10.02 7.87
C ASP A 209 5.75 -9.51 9.20
N VAL A 210 4.77 -10.22 9.74
CA VAL A 210 4.15 -9.91 11.02
C VAL A 210 5.06 -10.39 12.14
N GLU A 211 5.76 -9.48 12.79
CA GLU A 211 6.44 -9.79 14.05
C GLU A 211 5.54 -9.50 15.25
N ILE A 212 5.56 -10.44 16.23
CA ILE A 212 4.90 -10.25 17.51
C ILE A 212 5.95 -10.20 18.60
N ASP A 213 6.08 -9.05 19.21
CA ASP A 213 6.88 -8.88 20.43
C ASP A 213 5.96 -8.97 21.66
N LEU A 214 6.25 -9.98 22.50
CA LEU A 214 5.62 -10.12 23.81
C LEU A 214 6.56 -9.48 24.84
N THR A 215 6.28 -8.24 25.22
CA THR A 215 6.96 -7.59 26.34
C THR A 215 6.36 -8.04 27.67
N PRO A 216 7.13 -8.15 28.75
CA PRO A 216 6.59 -8.55 30.06
C PRO A 216 5.41 -7.69 30.54
N ASP A 217 5.35 -6.43 30.15
CA ASP A 217 4.28 -5.50 30.51
C ASP A 217 2.99 -5.67 29.64
N SER A 218 3.06 -6.42 28.53
CA SER A 218 1.91 -6.66 27.67
C SER A 218 0.96 -7.72 28.18
N TYR A 219 1.34 -8.48 29.22
CA TYR A 219 0.52 -9.56 29.75
C TYR A 219 0.65 -9.72 31.27
N GLU A 220 -0.42 -10.19 31.88
CA GLU A 220 -0.46 -10.59 33.31
C GLU A 220 -0.39 -12.10 33.45
N VAL A 221 0.40 -12.58 34.42
CA VAL A 221 0.54 -14.01 34.73
C VAL A 221 -0.12 -14.33 36.05
N GLN A 222 -1.20 -15.09 36.02
CA GLN A 222 -1.88 -15.63 37.18
C GLN A 222 -1.49 -17.08 37.42
N ARG A 223 -1.15 -17.40 38.65
CA ARG A 223 -0.74 -18.73 39.09
C ARG A 223 -1.83 -19.34 39.94
N TYR A 224 -2.21 -20.58 39.66
CA TYR A 224 -3.26 -21.26 40.42
C TYR A 224 -2.97 -22.75 40.55
N ALA A 225 -3.63 -23.38 41.54
CA ALA A 225 -3.59 -24.82 41.68
C ALA A 225 -4.57 -25.47 40.71
N ALA A 226 -4.12 -26.43 39.89
CA ALA A 226 -5.00 -27.13 38.97
C ALA A 226 -6.03 -27.96 39.76
N SER A 227 -7.30 -27.75 39.42
CA SER A 227 -8.42 -28.44 40.07
C SER A 227 -8.72 -29.83 39.52
N SER A 228 -8.04 -30.23 38.41
CA SER A 228 -8.24 -31.50 37.72
C SER A 228 -6.92 -32.02 37.12
N GLY A 229 -6.57 -33.26 37.40
CA GLY A 229 -5.42 -33.98 36.84
C GLY A 229 -5.16 -35.27 37.62
N PRO A 230 -4.54 -36.30 37.02
CA PRO A 230 -4.14 -37.51 37.71
C PRO A 230 -2.98 -37.21 38.64
N GLY A 231 -3.28 -36.96 39.94
CA GLY A 231 -2.25 -36.70 40.95
C GLY A 231 -2.86 -36.58 42.36
N GLY A 232 -2.15 -37.10 43.35
CA GLY A 232 -2.57 -37.10 44.77
C GLY A 232 -2.47 -35.70 45.39
N GLN A 233 -2.48 -35.63 46.77
CA GLN A 233 -2.49 -34.37 47.54
C GLN A 233 -1.51 -33.27 47.12
N HIS A 234 -0.43 -33.60 46.43
CA HIS A 234 0.58 -32.65 45.99
C HIS A 234 0.12 -31.75 44.81
N VAL A 235 -0.69 -32.26 43.88
CA VAL A 235 -1.22 -31.54 42.73
C VAL A 235 -2.22 -30.45 43.15
N ASN A 236 -3.00 -30.72 44.22
CA ASN A 236 -4.01 -29.78 44.70
C ASN A 236 -3.47 -28.68 45.65
N LYS A 237 -2.20 -28.78 46.05
CA LYS A 237 -1.55 -27.79 46.95
C LYS A 237 -0.51 -26.92 46.26
N THR A 238 -0.01 -27.33 45.12
CA THR A 238 1.05 -26.58 44.40
C THR A 238 0.46 -25.81 43.23
N ALA A 239 0.59 -24.47 43.24
CA ALA A 239 0.18 -23.59 42.12
C ALA A 239 1.06 -23.75 40.91
N SER A 240 1.00 -24.92 40.23
CA SER A 240 1.79 -25.22 39.03
C SER A 240 1.12 -24.76 37.73
N ALA A 241 -0.19 -24.59 37.75
CA ALA A 241 -0.94 -24.08 36.58
C ALA A 241 -0.77 -22.58 36.40
N VAL A 242 -0.69 -22.16 35.15
CA VAL A 242 -0.46 -20.78 34.73
C VAL A 242 -1.58 -20.35 33.81
N ARG A 243 -2.12 -19.16 34.05
CA ARG A 243 -3.01 -18.41 33.14
C ARG A 243 -2.34 -17.11 32.78
N ILE A 244 -2.29 -16.81 31.50
CA ILE A 244 -1.77 -15.55 30.97
C ILE A 244 -2.94 -14.79 30.35
N PHE A 245 -3.04 -13.52 30.70
CA PHE A 245 -4.00 -12.58 30.14
C PHE A 245 -3.22 -11.50 29.38
N HIS A 246 -3.44 -11.37 28.08
CA HIS A 246 -2.82 -10.34 27.27
C HIS A 246 -3.69 -9.08 27.27
N HIS A 247 -3.13 -7.93 27.67
CA HIS A 247 -3.89 -6.71 27.92
C HIS A 247 -4.55 -6.15 26.67
N GLU A 248 -3.81 -6.05 25.58
CA GLU A 248 -4.27 -5.41 24.34
C GLU A 248 -5.33 -6.26 23.61
N SER A 249 -5.07 -7.55 23.42
CA SER A 249 -5.97 -8.42 22.64
C SER A 249 -7.09 -9.06 23.47
N GLY A 250 -6.99 -9.04 24.81
CA GLY A 250 -7.89 -9.76 25.69
C GLY A 250 -7.75 -11.29 25.66
N GLU A 251 -6.73 -11.82 24.96
CA GLU A 251 -6.49 -13.25 24.84
C GLU A 251 -6.10 -13.87 26.19
N ILE A 252 -6.71 -15.02 26.49
CA ILE A 252 -6.44 -15.79 27.70
C ILE A 252 -5.91 -17.16 27.32
N VAL A 253 -4.72 -17.49 27.83
CA VAL A 253 -4.10 -18.80 27.64
C VAL A 253 -3.86 -19.45 28.98
N GLN A 254 -4.18 -20.74 29.09
CA GLN A 254 -3.98 -21.54 30.30
C GLN A 254 -3.13 -22.77 29.96
N CYS A 255 -2.21 -23.11 30.85
CA CYS A 255 -1.41 -24.34 30.75
C CYS A 255 -1.23 -24.97 32.14
N SER A 256 -1.51 -26.27 32.23
CA SER A 256 -1.39 -27.08 33.46
C SER A 256 -0.78 -28.46 33.20
N ASP A 257 -0.14 -28.68 32.04
CA ASP A 257 0.24 -30.00 31.55
C ASP A 257 1.49 -30.55 32.26
N GLU A 258 2.35 -29.65 32.73
CA GLU A 258 3.61 -29.98 33.35
C GLU A 258 3.56 -29.78 34.90
N ARG A 259 4.36 -30.54 35.61
CA ARG A 259 4.53 -30.37 37.09
C ARG A 259 5.29 -29.09 37.42
N SER A 260 6.06 -28.55 36.51
CA SER A 260 6.87 -27.34 36.71
C SER A 260 6.13 -26.11 36.24
N GLN A 261 5.91 -25.14 37.13
CA GLN A 261 5.32 -23.84 36.84
C GLN A 261 6.08 -23.08 35.73
N HIS A 262 7.44 -23.13 35.74
CA HIS A 262 8.26 -22.47 34.71
C HIS A 262 8.06 -23.09 33.33
N LYS A 263 7.89 -24.43 33.26
CA LYS A 263 7.58 -25.08 31.97
C LYS A 263 6.21 -24.72 31.47
N ASN A 264 5.19 -24.71 32.35
CA ASN A 264 3.85 -24.29 32.00
C ASN A 264 3.81 -22.84 31.54
N LEU A 265 4.56 -21.93 32.17
CA LEU A 265 4.70 -20.54 31.72
C LEU A 265 5.32 -20.44 30.34
N ALA A 266 6.40 -21.18 30.05
CA ALA A 266 7.05 -21.18 28.75
C ALA A 266 6.13 -21.70 27.63
N ILE A 267 5.35 -22.77 27.94
CA ILE A 267 4.35 -23.31 27.01
C ILE A 267 3.23 -22.29 26.76
N ALA A 268 2.69 -21.70 27.83
CA ALA A 268 1.62 -20.72 27.75
C ALA A 268 2.02 -19.46 26.96
N LEU A 269 3.26 -18.95 27.14
CA LEU A 269 3.79 -17.83 26.36
C LEU A 269 3.94 -18.20 24.87
N ARG A 270 4.43 -19.39 24.56
CA ARG A 270 4.51 -19.87 23.18
C ARG A 270 3.16 -19.97 22.52
N LEU A 271 2.16 -20.51 23.26
CA LEU A 271 0.80 -20.64 22.78
C LEU A 271 0.13 -19.26 22.58
N LEU A 272 0.36 -18.33 23.52
CA LEU A 272 -0.10 -16.95 23.39
C LEU A 272 0.49 -16.28 22.13
N LYS A 273 1.80 -16.40 21.94
CA LYS A 273 2.47 -15.86 20.75
C LYS A 273 1.91 -16.42 19.45
N SER A 274 1.62 -17.73 19.39
CA SER A 274 0.99 -18.35 18.22
C SER A 274 -0.41 -17.82 17.95
N ARG A 275 -1.26 -17.67 18.99
CA ARG A 275 -2.61 -17.12 18.84
C ARG A 275 -2.62 -15.66 18.39
N LEU A 276 -1.75 -14.84 18.97
CA LEU A 276 -1.60 -13.45 18.58
C LEU A 276 -1.11 -13.33 17.13
N TYR A 277 -0.20 -14.21 16.70
CA TYR A 277 0.27 -14.28 15.31
C TYR A 277 -0.88 -14.62 14.36
N GLU A 278 -1.65 -15.66 14.65
CA GLU A 278 -2.80 -16.07 13.84
C GLU A 278 -3.82 -14.94 13.72
N ARG A 279 -4.19 -14.32 14.86
CA ARG A 279 -5.13 -13.21 14.88
C ARG A 279 -4.66 -12.02 14.03
N LYS A 280 -3.42 -11.59 14.21
CA LYS A 280 -2.86 -10.47 13.44
C LYS A 280 -2.79 -10.79 11.95
N ARG A 281 -2.47 -12.03 11.61
CA ARG A 281 -2.48 -12.52 10.23
C ARG A 281 -3.90 -12.52 9.64
N GLU A 282 -4.91 -12.90 10.41
CA GLU A 282 -6.32 -12.84 9.99
C GLU A 282 -6.78 -11.41 9.78
N GLU A 283 -6.46 -10.50 10.70
CA GLU A 283 -6.79 -9.07 10.59
C GLU A 283 -6.17 -8.45 9.34
N GLU A 284 -4.92 -8.75 9.03
CA GLU A 284 -4.26 -8.28 7.81
C GLU A 284 -4.82 -8.92 6.55
N ALA A 285 -5.17 -10.20 6.60
CA ALA A 285 -5.84 -10.87 5.49
C ALA A 285 -7.22 -10.27 5.21
N GLN A 286 -7.97 -9.91 6.28
CA GLN A 286 -9.24 -9.25 6.15
C GLN A 286 -9.10 -7.84 5.55
N LYS A 287 -8.18 -7.02 6.05
CA LYS A 287 -7.88 -5.69 5.50
C LYS A 287 -7.54 -5.76 4.01
N ARG A 288 -6.69 -6.71 3.62
CA ARG A 288 -6.36 -6.94 2.19
C ARG A 288 -7.56 -7.38 1.37
N SER A 289 -8.41 -8.26 1.92
CA SER A 289 -9.64 -8.69 1.26
C SER A 289 -10.58 -7.52 1.01
N ASP A 290 -10.77 -6.65 1.98
CA ASP A 290 -11.65 -5.50 1.87
C ASP A 290 -11.06 -4.43 0.93
N HIS A 291 -9.76 -4.18 1.01
CA HIS A 291 -9.07 -3.32 0.04
C HIS A 291 -9.18 -3.85 -1.40
N ARG A 292 -8.98 -5.16 -1.61
CA ARG A 292 -9.20 -5.81 -2.91
C ARG A 292 -10.63 -5.60 -3.41
N LYS A 293 -11.66 -5.79 -2.57
CA LYS A 293 -13.06 -5.59 -2.97
C LYS A 293 -13.31 -4.14 -3.41
N THR A 294 -12.71 -3.18 -2.74
CA THR A 294 -12.81 -1.76 -3.09
C THR A 294 -12.18 -1.49 -4.45
N LEU A 295 -11.01 -2.06 -4.74
CA LEU A 295 -10.29 -1.87 -6.01
C LEU A 295 -11.00 -2.52 -7.20
N VAL A 296 -11.52 -3.74 -7.04
CA VAL A 296 -12.05 -4.56 -8.14
C VAL A 296 -13.53 -4.31 -8.39
N GLY A 297 -14.27 -3.87 -7.36
CA GLY A 297 -15.73 -3.75 -7.43
C GLY A 297 -16.42 -5.11 -7.66
N SER A 298 -17.51 -5.11 -8.39
CA SER A 298 -18.30 -6.33 -8.69
C SER A 298 -17.75 -7.17 -9.85
N GLY A 299 -16.78 -6.69 -10.61
CA GLY A 299 -16.30 -7.33 -11.84
C GLY A 299 -17.32 -7.28 -13.01
N ASP A 300 -18.36 -6.47 -12.90
CA ASP A 300 -19.34 -6.24 -13.96
C ASP A 300 -18.76 -5.35 -15.07
N ARG A 301 -19.23 -5.53 -16.31
CA ARG A 301 -18.87 -4.73 -17.49
C ARG A 301 -19.16 -3.24 -17.33
N SER A 302 -20.08 -2.86 -16.45
CA SER A 302 -20.44 -1.48 -16.15
C SER A 302 -19.37 -0.76 -15.31
N GLN A 303 -18.72 -1.47 -14.40
CA GLN A 303 -17.67 -0.96 -13.52
C GLN A 303 -16.30 -1.13 -14.17
N ARG A 304 -16.04 -0.33 -15.21
CA ARG A 304 -14.78 -0.39 -15.96
C ARG A 304 -13.95 0.86 -15.75
N ILE A 305 -12.65 0.67 -15.57
CA ILE A 305 -11.67 1.78 -15.61
C ILE A 305 -11.20 2.01 -17.06
N ARG A 306 -11.06 0.93 -17.86
CA ARG A 306 -10.50 1.01 -19.20
C ARG A 306 -11.22 0.10 -20.19
N THR A 307 -11.33 0.56 -21.44
CA THR A 307 -11.91 -0.20 -22.56
C THR A 307 -10.89 -0.39 -23.66
N TYR A 308 -10.73 -1.62 -24.11
CA TYR A 308 -9.86 -2.07 -25.20
C TYR A 308 -10.74 -2.44 -26.39
N ASN A 309 -10.78 -1.58 -27.43
CA ASN A 309 -11.60 -1.77 -28.63
C ASN A 309 -10.69 -2.18 -29.78
N PHE A 310 -10.64 -3.46 -30.09
CA PHE A 310 -9.77 -4.03 -31.13
C PHE A 310 -10.16 -3.62 -32.53
N PRO A 311 -11.46 -3.63 -32.94
CA PRO A 311 -11.87 -3.18 -34.26
C PRO A 311 -11.43 -1.77 -34.63
N GLU A 312 -11.35 -0.87 -33.64
CA GLU A 312 -10.96 0.54 -33.84
C GLU A 312 -9.51 0.82 -33.44
N ASN A 313 -8.73 -0.19 -33.07
CA ASN A 313 -7.37 -0.06 -32.51
C ASN A 313 -7.28 1.01 -31.40
N ARG A 314 -8.31 1.07 -30.53
CA ARG A 314 -8.52 2.15 -29.56
C ARG A 314 -8.53 1.64 -28.13
N VAL A 315 -7.83 2.37 -27.26
CA VAL A 315 -7.94 2.24 -25.79
C VAL A 315 -8.53 3.52 -25.22
N THR A 316 -9.50 3.39 -24.31
CA THR A 316 -10.10 4.51 -23.59
C THR A 316 -10.01 4.26 -22.10
N ASP A 317 -9.30 5.14 -21.36
CA ASP A 317 -9.34 5.19 -19.90
C ASP A 317 -10.42 6.16 -19.46
N HIS A 318 -11.43 5.63 -18.74
CA HIS A 318 -12.63 6.38 -18.40
C HIS A 318 -12.43 7.31 -17.18
N ARG A 319 -11.37 7.14 -16.40
CA ARG A 319 -11.09 7.99 -15.24
C ARG A 319 -10.66 9.39 -15.64
N VAL A 320 -9.87 9.46 -16.71
CA VAL A 320 -9.29 10.71 -17.23
C VAL A 320 -9.80 11.07 -18.64
N ASN A 321 -10.79 10.32 -19.16
CA ASN A 321 -11.31 10.47 -20.51
C ASN A 321 -10.24 10.41 -21.61
N LEU A 322 -9.13 9.71 -21.34
CA LEU A 322 -8.04 9.55 -22.29
C LEU A 322 -8.45 8.53 -23.37
N THR A 323 -8.28 8.90 -24.64
CA THR A 323 -8.51 8.01 -25.77
C THR A 323 -7.27 7.96 -26.65
N LEU A 324 -6.72 6.76 -26.86
CA LEU A 324 -5.54 6.51 -27.67
C LEU A 324 -5.87 5.50 -28.78
N TYR A 325 -5.51 5.83 -30.04
CA TYR A 325 -5.68 4.95 -31.22
C TYR A 325 -4.40 4.14 -31.48
N LYS A 326 -3.88 3.48 -30.45
CA LYS A 326 -2.63 2.71 -30.44
C LYS A 326 -2.75 1.48 -29.54
N LEU A 327 -3.89 0.77 -29.63
CA LEU A 327 -4.15 -0.40 -28.82
C LEU A 327 -3.08 -1.49 -28.99
N ASP A 328 -2.62 -1.70 -30.23
CA ASP A 328 -1.54 -2.61 -30.59
C ASP A 328 -0.27 -2.37 -29.78
N GLN A 329 0.13 -1.10 -29.63
CA GLN A 329 1.32 -0.72 -28.86
C GLN A 329 1.10 -0.93 -27.34
N ILE A 330 -0.10 -0.67 -26.86
CA ILE A 330 -0.43 -0.82 -25.44
C ILE A 330 -0.43 -2.31 -25.06
N ILE A 331 -1.06 -3.17 -25.86
CA ILE A 331 -1.02 -4.62 -25.65
C ILE A 331 0.42 -5.19 -25.77
N ALA A 332 1.26 -4.58 -26.59
CA ALA A 332 2.69 -4.91 -26.65
C ALA A 332 3.50 -4.42 -25.43
N GLY A 333 2.87 -3.80 -24.43
CA GLY A 333 3.48 -3.41 -23.15
C GLY A 333 3.81 -1.91 -23.02
N ASN A 334 3.54 -1.06 -24.03
CA ASN A 334 3.77 0.38 -23.93
C ASN A 334 2.64 1.07 -23.16
N LEU A 335 2.58 0.87 -21.84
CA LEU A 335 1.59 1.49 -20.95
C LEU A 335 1.93 2.93 -20.57
N GLN A 336 3.15 3.40 -20.85
CA GLN A 336 3.64 4.70 -20.40
C GLN A 336 2.69 5.87 -20.69
N PRO A 337 2.11 6.01 -21.92
CA PRO A 337 1.23 7.14 -22.19
C PRO A 337 -0.04 7.17 -21.34
N VAL A 338 -0.51 6.00 -20.91
CA VAL A 338 -1.68 5.90 -20.02
C VAL A 338 -1.29 6.21 -18.57
N THR A 339 -0.17 5.67 -18.11
CA THR A 339 0.35 5.89 -16.75
C THR A 339 0.70 7.37 -16.53
N ASP A 340 1.36 8.00 -17.49
CA ASP A 340 1.72 9.43 -17.41
C ASP A 340 0.47 10.32 -17.30
N ALA A 341 -0.55 10.05 -18.09
CA ALA A 341 -1.79 10.81 -18.04
C ALA A 341 -2.56 10.64 -16.70
N LEU A 342 -2.49 9.45 -16.09
CA LEU A 342 -3.09 9.19 -14.78
C LEU A 342 -2.31 9.88 -13.66
N ILE A 343 -0.99 9.83 -13.71
CA ILE A 343 -0.11 10.54 -12.76
C ILE A 343 -0.35 12.05 -12.86
N GLU A 344 -0.44 12.59 -14.09
CA GLU A 344 -0.71 14.00 -14.31
C GLU A 344 -2.10 14.41 -13.80
N TYR A 345 -3.11 13.56 -14.00
CA TYR A 345 -4.44 13.79 -13.46
C TYR A 345 -4.43 13.87 -11.93
N ASP A 346 -3.80 12.92 -11.24
CA ASP A 346 -3.67 12.94 -9.79
C ASP A 346 -2.89 14.17 -9.31
N ARG A 347 -1.83 14.54 -10.02
CA ARG A 347 -1.06 15.77 -9.75
C ARG A 347 -1.95 17.02 -9.83
N ASN A 348 -2.80 17.11 -10.85
CA ASN A 348 -3.71 18.25 -11.01
C ASN A 348 -4.81 18.27 -9.96
N GLN A 349 -5.36 17.12 -9.56
CA GLN A 349 -6.30 17.03 -8.44
C GLN A 349 -5.68 17.50 -7.13
N LEU A 350 -4.48 17.07 -6.83
CA LEU A 350 -3.76 17.46 -5.62
C LEU A 350 -3.36 18.95 -5.63
N ARG A 351 -3.15 19.55 -6.82
CA ARG A 351 -2.93 21.01 -6.96
C ARG A 351 -4.20 21.81 -6.71
N SER A 352 -5.35 21.37 -7.24
CA SER A 352 -6.61 22.09 -7.00
C SER A 352 -6.98 22.11 -5.52
N ASP A 353 -6.67 21.05 -4.76
CA ASP A 353 -6.83 21.01 -3.32
C ASP A 353 -5.94 22.04 -2.57
N MET A 354 -4.89 22.57 -3.22
CA MET A 354 -4.00 23.57 -2.64
C MET A 354 -4.53 24.99 -2.85
N ASP A 355 -5.08 25.29 -4.02
CA ASP A 355 -5.60 26.63 -4.37
C ASP A 355 -6.86 26.95 -3.55
N GLU A 356 -7.57 25.95 -3.03
CA GLU A 356 -8.71 26.14 -2.10
C GLU A 356 -8.27 26.46 -0.64
N LEU A 357 -6.95 26.40 -0.36
CA LEU A 357 -6.40 26.53 1.01
C LEU A 357 -5.52 27.81 1.22
N ASP A 358 -5.32 28.64 0.19
CA ASP A 358 -4.71 29.98 0.24
C ASP A 358 -5.79 31.07 0.43
#